data_beb017d3192f9084e0fb3a8c320cd126
#
_entry.id   beb017d3192f9084e0fb3a8c320cd126
#
_cell.length_a   1.000
_cell.length_b   1.000
_cell.length_c   1.000
_cell.angle_alpha   90.00
_cell.angle_beta   90.00
_cell.angle_gamma   90.00
#
_symmetry.space_group_name_H-M   'P 1'
#
loop_
_entity.id
_entity.type
_entity.pdbx_description
1 polymer ?
#
loop_
_entity_poly.entity_id
_entity_poly.type
_entity_poly.pdbx_seq_one_letter_code
_entity_poly.pdbx_strand_id
1 'polypeptide(L)'
;TVQQNKSTQYGPAIWNPAPTCNFSSRSGTAISAITIHTIQGTYAGAISWSQNCASSVSYHYVVRSSDGQITQMVDEADKAWHVGSENPYTIGYEHEGYITDPSWYTQAMYEASADLSRDIVLSGYGIPALRTYYGPASTGTNVIGGCTKIKGHQHYPNQTHTDPGINWDWEKYYRLINNNPTITTLTSAAGAFYDTGGNGSNYSDDERKLWLFQPTNATSVTLNFTSFSTELNYDYLFIYDGNSIDAPLIGQYSGSTSPGTITSTGGAILVEFRSDCGTTAAGWAVNWTSIVPNTVPPTTSIANLNDWKTADWNVSFTDNAVTAVSEK
;
A
#
# COMPACT_ATOMS: atom_id res chain seq x y z
N THR A 1 -40.80 -1.78 4.62
CA THR A 1 -39.34 -2.05 4.67
C THR A 1 -39.10 -3.13 5.70
N VAL A 2 -38.71 -4.33 5.26
CA VAL A 2 -38.32 -5.41 6.19
C VAL A 2 -37.01 -4.92 6.85
N GLN A 3 -37.03 -4.79 8.18
CA GLN A 3 -35.84 -4.43 8.95
C GLN A 3 -34.88 -5.62 8.86
N GLN A 4 -33.78 -5.45 8.15
CA GLN A 4 -32.72 -6.46 8.06
C GLN A 4 -32.01 -6.56 9.42
N ASN A 5 -31.81 -7.78 9.92
CA ASN A 5 -31.02 -8.00 11.11
C ASN A 5 -29.56 -7.56 10.84
N LYS A 6 -29.06 -6.67 11.67
CA LYS A 6 -27.65 -6.23 11.58
C LYS A 6 -26.73 -7.19 12.30
N SER A 7 -25.51 -7.35 11.79
CA SER A 7 -24.45 -8.05 12.51
C SER A 7 -24.10 -7.30 13.81
N THR A 8 -23.74 -8.04 14.84
CA THR A 8 -23.23 -7.49 16.11
C THR A 8 -21.72 -7.36 16.12
N GLN A 9 -21.01 -8.02 15.18
CA GLN A 9 -19.56 -7.99 15.05
C GLN A 9 -19.11 -6.89 14.07
N TYR A 10 -19.79 -6.77 12.92
CA TYR A 10 -19.54 -5.70 11.97
C TYR A 10 -20.85 -4.99 11.62
N GLY A 11 -21.11 -3.85 12.23
CA GLY A 11 -22.38 -3.12 12.14
C GLY A 11 -22.93 -2.82 10.73
N PRO A 12 -22.10 -2.56 9.69
CA PRO A 12 -22.56 -2.42 8.31
C PRO A 12 -23.13 -3.71 7.70
N ALA A 13 -22.71 -4.90 8.17
CA ALA A 13 -23.13 -6.17 7.61
C ALA A 13 -24.55 -6.57 8.00
N ILE A 14 -25.22 -7.28 7.10
CA ILE A 14 -26.51 -7.96 7.33
C ILE A 14 -26.20 -9.31 7.99
N TRP A 15 -26.86 -9.63 9.09
CA TRP A 15 -26.79 -10.97 9.68
C TRP A 15 -27.79 -11.90 9.00
N ASN A 16 -27.29 -12.92 8.30
CA ASN A 16 -28.09 -13.95 7.62
C ASN A 16 -27.37 -15.31 7.71
N PRO A 17 -27.46 -15.99 8.87
CA PRO A 17 -26.56 -17.06 9.22
C PRO A 17 -26.71 -18.33 8.38
N ALA A 18 -25.59 -18.98 8.17
CA ALA A 18 -25.51 -20.38 7.73
C ALA A 18 -26.09 -21.30 8.84
N PRO A 19 -26.65 -22.46 8.48
CA PRO A 19 -27.09 -23.45 9.46
C PRO A 19 -25.89 -24.14 10.13
N THR A 20 -26.09 -24.66 11.34
CA THR A 20 -25.04 -25.31 12.16
C THR A 20 -24.41 -26.55 11.52
N CYS A 21 -25.01 -27.09 10.46
CA CYS A 21 -24.42 -28.17 9.67
C CYS A 21 -23.25 -27.71 8.75
N ASN A 22 -23.02 -26.40 8.60
CA ASN A 22 -22.01 -25.88 7.68
C ASN A 22 -20.88 -25.10 8.40
N PHE A 23 -20.83 -25.12 9.71
CA PHE A 23 -19.73 -24.57 10.47
C PHE A 23 -19.51 -25.35 11.78
N SER A 24 -18.47 -25.07 12.51
CA SER A 24 -18.16 -25.74 13.77
C SER A 24 -17.34 -24.85 14.69
N SER A 25 -17.16 -25.29 15.95
CA SER A 25 -16.26 -24.59 16.88
C SER A 25 -14.83 -24.54 16.37
N ARG A 26 -14.09 -23.46 16.68
CA ARG A 26 -12.63 -23.34 16.50
C ARG A 26 -11.82 -24.19 17.47
N SER A 27 -12.48 -24.83 18.45
CA SER A 27 -11.83 -25.67 19.46
C SER A 27 -10.66 -24.99 20.18
N GLY A 28 -10.79 -23.70 20.48
CA GLY A 28 -9.77 -22.90 21.17
C GLY A 28 -8.66 -22.35 20.29
N THR A 29 -8.70 -22.58 18.99
CA THR A 29 -7.71 -21.98 18.07
C THR A 29 -7.99 -20.49 17.90
N ALA A 30 -6.98 -19.64 18.17
CA ALA A 30 -7.07 -18.20 18.01
C ALA A 30 -7.14 -17.81 16.54
N ILE A 31 -7.96 -16.79 16.23
CA ILE A 31 -7.99 -16.14 14.91
C ILE A 31 -6.69 -15.39 14.71
N SER A 32 -6.07 -15.54 13.55
CA SER A 32 -4.78 -14.91 13.24
C SER A 32 -4.57 -14.57 11.76
N ALA A 33 -5.57 -14.81 10.91
CA ALA A 33 -5.49 -14.47 9.49
C ALA A 33 -6.87 -14.21 8.86
N ILE A 34 -6.86 -13.45 7.75
CA ILE A 34 -8.00 -13.20 6.88
C ILE A 34 -7.73 -13.83 5.52
N THR A 35 -8.70 -14.57 5.00
CA THR A 35 -8.63 -15.20 3.68
C THR A 35 -9.60 -14.53 2.72
N ILE A 36 -9.04 -14.06 1.60
CA ILE A 36 -9.79 -13.42 0.52
C ILE A 36 -10.11 -14.47 -0.54
N HIS A 37 -11.42 -14.58 -0.88
CA HIS A 37 -11.94 -15.48 -1.90
C HIS A 37 -12.68 -14.72 -2.98
N THR A 38 -12.92 -15.38 -4.12
CA THR A 38 -13.89 -15.00 -5.14
C THR A 38 -14.81 -16.19 -5.42
N ILE A 39 -16.11 -15.97 -5.26
CA ILE A 39 -17.17 -16.99 -5.22
C ILE A 39 -17.23 -17.87 -6.46
N GLN A 40 -16.78 -17.38 -7.62
CA GLN A 40 -17.10 -17.95 -8.96
C GLN A 40 -18.62 -17.99 -9.20
N GLY A 41 -19.32 -16.93 -8.80
CA GLY A 41 -20.78 -16.84 -8.87
C GLY A 41 -21.33 -15.52 -8.34
N THR A 42 -22.63 -15.50 -8.05
CA THR A 42 -23.34 -14.31 -7.59
C THR A 42 -23.43 -14.25 -6.06
N TYR A 43 -23.56 -13.03 -5.53
CA TYR A 43 -23.77 -12.77 -4.11
C TYR A 43 -24.91 -13.58 -3.50
N ALA A 44 -26.11 -13.59 -4.17
CA ALA A 44 -27.25 -14.36 -3.71
C ALA A 44 -27.00 -15.88 -3.78
N GLY A 45 -26.26 -16.32 -4.80
CA GLY A 45 -25.86 -17.73 -4.95
C GLY A 45 -24.96 -18.19 -3.81
N ALA A 46 -23.98 -17.39 -3.41
CA ALA A 46 -23.11 -17.69 -2.27
C ALA A 46 -23.89 -17.82 -0.97
N ILE A 47 -24.78 -16.87 -0.69
CA ILE A 47 -25.63 -16.91 0.51
C ILE A 47 -26.47 -18.22 0.52
N SER A 48 -27.14 -18.52 -0.60
CA SER A 48 -27.94 -19.73 -0.72
C SER A 48 -27.11 -21.01 -0.58
N TRP A 49 -25.88 -21.03 -1.13
CA TRP A 49 -24.97 -22.16 -1.04
C TRP A 49 -24.51 -22.42 0.39
N SER A 50 -24.11 -21.38 1.11
CA SER A 50 -23.74 -21.47 2.53
C SER A 50 -24.92 -21.87 3.43
N GLN A 51 -26.16 -21.59 3.04
CA GLN A 51 -27.37 -21.98 3.77
C GLN A 51 -27.84 -23.42 3.48
N ASN A 52 -27.24 -24.09 2.49
CA ASN A 52 -27.58 -25.46 2.14
C ASN A 52 -26.70 -26.47 2.90
N CYS A 53 -27.26 -27.26 3.81
CA CYS A 53 -26.52 -28.28 4.54
C CYS A 53 -25.76 -29.30 3.66
N ALA A 54 -26.24 -29.54 2.45
CA ALA A 54 -25.58 -30.46 1.52
C ALA A 54 -24.30 -29.88 0.90
N SER A 55 -24.05 -28.57 1.02
CA SER A 55 -22.86 -27.91 0.46
C SER A 55 -21.59 -28.26 1.22
N SER A 56 -21.68 -28.43 2.51
CA SER A 56 -20.51 -28.56 3.42
C SER A 56 -19.52 -27.41 3.27
N VAL A 57 -20.02 -26.18 2.96
CA VAL A 57 -19.23 -24.97 2.74
C VAL A 57 -19.86 -23.80 3.49
N SER A 58 -19.04 -22.96 4.06
CA SER A 58 -19.44 -21.68 4.62
C SER A 58 -18.26 -20.70 4.66
N TYR A 59 -18.56 -19.44 4.85
CA TYR A 59 -17.62 -18.35 5.02
C TYR A 59 -18.21 -17.36 6.04
N HIS A 60 -17.35 -16.51 6.60
CA HIS A 60 -17.81 -15.56 7.61
C HIS A 60 -18.58 -14.43 6.96
N TYR A 61 -18.10 -13.93 5.81
CA TYR A 61 -18.67 -12.80 5.12
C TYR A 61 -18.78 -13.00 3.61
N VAL A 62 -19.81 -12.39 3.01
CA VAL A 62 -19.99 -12.28 1.56
C VAL A 62 -20.05 -10.82 1.19
N VAL A 63 -19.31 -10.40 0.18
CA VAL A 63 -19.22 -9.01 -0.29
C VAL A 63 -19.79 -8.91 -1.70
N ARG A 64 -20.80 -8.04 -1.89
CA ARG A 64 -21.43 -7.80 -3.19
C ARG A 64 -20.59 -6.86 -4.06
N SER A 65 -20.49 -7.18 -5.35
CA SER A 65 -19.68 -6.39 -6.28
C SER A 65 -20.28 -5.00 -6.54
N SER A 66 -21.58 -4.89 -6.75
CA SER A 66 -22.21 -3.69 -7.29
C SER A 66 -22.17 -2.47 -6.35
N ASP A 67 -22.19 -2.68 -5.03
CA ASP A 67 -22.33 -1.62 -4.02
C ASP A 67 -21.58 -1.89 -2.71
N GLY A 68 -20.83 -2.99 -2.63
CA GLY A 68 -20.08 -3.35 -1.42
C GLY A 68 -20.94 -3.84 -0.26
N GLN A 69 -22.23 -4.18 -0.47
CA GLN A 69 -23.05 -4.73 0.61
C GLN A 69 -22.43 -6.00 1.18
N ILE A 70 -22.34 -6.09 2.50
CA ILE A 70 -21.79 -7.26 3.20
C ILE A 70 -22.90 -8.03 3.90
N THR A 71 -22.87 -9.37 3.78
CA THR A 71 -23.65 -10.28 4.61
C THR A 71 -22.73 -11.13 5.46
N GLN A 72 -22.97 -11.18 6.77
CA GLN A 72 -22.30 -12.11 7.67
C GLN A 72 -23.10 -13.41 7.75
N MET A 73 -22.41 -14.53 7.52
CA MET A 73 -23.00 -15.88 7.45
C MET A 73 -22.61 -16.76 8.65
N VAL A 74 -21.42 -16.57 9.22
CA VAL A 74 -20.90 -17.31 10.38
C VAL A 74 -20.33 -16.32 11.38
N ASP A 75 -20.56 -16.56 12.67
CA ASP A 75 -19.93 -15.80 13.74
C ASP A 75 -18.41 -15.97 13.69
N GLU A 76 -17.65 -14.91 13.91
CA GLU A 76 -16.17 -14.98 13.87
C GLU A 76 -15.60 -15.93 14.91
N ALA A 77 -16.27 -16.12 16.05
CA ALA A 77 -15.89 -17.07 17.08
C ALA A 77 -16.02 -18.54 16.63
N ASP A 78 -16.82 -18.80 15.60
CA ASP A 78 -16.98 -20.11 15.00
C ASP A 78 -16.06 -20.32 13.80
N LYS A 79 -15.84 -21.57 13.42
CA LYS A 79 -15.02 -21.99 12.31
C LYS A 79 -15.89 -22.20 11.06
N ALA A 80 -15.88 -21.25 10.14
CA ALA A 80 -16.42 -21.45 8.80
C ALA A 80 -15.55 -22.44 7.97
N TRP A 81 -16.13 -23.05 6.94
CA TRP A 81 -15.47 -24.06 6.11
C TRP A 81 -15.22 -23.54 4.70
N HIS A 82 -14.07 -22.86 4.50
CA HIS A 82 -13.74 -22.15 3.25
C HIS A 82 -12.33 -22.40 2.72
N VAL A 83 -11.37 -22.82 3.56
CA VAL A 83 -9.93 -22.95 3.19
C VAL A 83 -9.31 -24.24 3.76
N GLY A 84 -10.11 -25.28 3.94
CA GLY A 84 -9.66 -26.61 4.34
C GLY A 84 -8.98 -26.65 5.71
N SER A 85 -7.73 -27.13 5.77
CA SER A 85 -6.94 -27.25 7.02
C SER A 85 -6.72 -25.91 7.74
N GLU A 86 -6.81 -24.81 7.03
CA GLU A 86 -6.54 -23.45 7.55
C GLU A 86 -7.79 -22.77 8.15
N ASN A 87 -8.97 -23.40 8.05
CA ASN A 87 -10.22 -22.91 8.63
C ASN A 87 -10.12 -22.53 10.12
N PRO A 88 -9.41 -23.28 11.00
CA PRO A 88 -9.45 -23.01 12.44
C PRO A 88 -8.99 -21.60 12.84
N TYR A 89 -8.03 -20.99 12.14
CA TYR A 89 -7.44 -19.72 12.52
C TYR A 89 -7.77 -18.56 11.55
N THR A 90 -8.61 -18.81 10.54
CA THR A 90 -8.92 -17.83 9.48
C THR A 90 -10.34 -17.28 9.60
N ILE A 91 -10.52 -16.03 9.15
CA ILE A 91 -11.82 -15.43 8.79
C ILE A 91 -11.87 -15.35 7.26
N GLY A 92 -12.86 -15.97 6.62
CA GLY A 92 -12.99 -16.00 5.17
C GLY A 92 -14.03 -15.03 4.64
N TYR A 93 -13.66 -14.28 3.58
CA TYR A 93 -14.55 -13.39 2.82
C TYR A 93 -14.72 -13.89 1.40
N GLU A 94 -15.95 -14.05 0.98
CA GLU A 94 -16.28 -14.36 -0.42
C GLU A 94 -16.71 -13.09 -1.16
N HIS A 95 -16.01 -12.78 -2.24
CA HIS A 95 -16.31 -11.64 -3.10
C HIS A 95 -17.10 -12.11 -4.31
N GLU A 96 -18.23 -11.44 -4.59
CA GLU A 96 -19.05 -11.74 -5.76
C GLU A 96 -18.25 -11.58 -7.04
N GLY A 97 -18.38 -12.55 -7.96
CA GLY A 97 -17.79 -12.48 -9.30
C GLY A 97 -17.05 -13.72 -9.73
N TYR A 98 -16.28 -13.55 -10.79
CA TYR A 98 -15.48 -14.60 -11.45
C TYR A 98 -14.04 -14.14 -11.61
N ILE A 99 -13.06 -14.99 -11.28
CA ILE A 99 -11.63 -14.65 -11.34
C ILE A 99 -11.14 -14.30 -12.74
N THR A 100 -11.86 -14.68 -13.78
CA THR A 100 -11.53 -14.43 -15.18
C THR A 100 -12.07 -13.10 -15.72
N ASP A 101 -12.94 -12.42 -14.98
CA ASP A 101 -13.59 -11.18 -15.42
C ASP A 101 -13.32 -10.03 -14.45
N PRO A 102 -12.43 -9.07 -14.80
CA PRO A 102 -12.05 -7.96 -13.93
C PRO A 102 -13.19 -6.98 -13.63
N SER A 103 -14.29 -7.00 -14.40
CA SER A 103 -15.40 -6.08 -14.19
C SER A 103 -16.14 -6.29 -12.86
N TRP A 104 -15.99 -7.46 -12.25
CA TRP A 104 -16.57 -7.76 -10.94
C TRP A 104 -15.84 -7.08 -9.78
N TYR A 105 -14.56 -6.73 -9.94
CA TYR A 105 -13.74 -6.14 -8.88
C TYR A 105 -13.91 -4.62 -8.83
N THR A 106 -15.10 -4.17 -8.40
CA THR A 106 -15.47 -2.76 -8.35
C THR A 106 -14.81 -2.02 -7.21
N GLN A 107 -14.77 -0.68 -7.30
CA GLN A 107 -14.28 0.17 -6.21
C GLN A 107 -15.09 -0.03 -4.93
N ALA A 108 -16.42 -0.09 -5.03
CA ALA A 108 -17.31 -0.29 -3.88
C ALA A 108 -17.03 -1.61 -3.14
N MET A 109 -16.78 -2.70 -3.87
CA MET A 109 -16.42 -3.98 -3.28
C MET A 109 -15.08 -3.93 -2.54
N TYR A 110 -14.05 -3.33 -3.15
CA TYR A 110 -12.74 -3.18 -2.51
C TYR A 110 -12.81 -2.34 -1.24
N GLU A 111 -13.51 -1.21 -1.29
CA GLU A 111 -13.67 -0.32 -0.14
C GLU A 111 -14.39 -1.02 1.01
N ALA A 112 -15.53 -1.66 0.74
CA ALA A 112 -16.29 -2.39 1.75
C ALA A 112 -15.49 -3.55 2.37
N SER A 113 -14.78 -4.32 1.56
CA SER A 113 -13.92 -5.42 2.01
C SER A 113 -12.75 -4.91 2.86
N ALA A 114 -12.13 -3.80 2.46
CA ALA A 114 -11.03 -3.19 3.21
C ALA A 114 -11.52 -2.59 4.53
N ASP A 115 -12.72 -1.99 4.57
CA ASP A 115 -13.34 -1.48 5.80
C ASP A 115 -13.59 -2.61 6.79
N LEU A 116 -14.14 -3.74 6.33
CA LEU A 116 -14.30 -4.94 7.13
C LEU A 116 -12.94 -5.46 7.65
N SER A 117 -11.92 -5.50 6.80
CA SER A 117 -10.58 -5.94 7.21
C SER A 117 -9.97 -5.01 8.26
N ARG A 118 -10.16 -3.69 8.16
CA ARG A 118 -9.72 -2.73 9.18
C ARG A 118 -10.44 -2.93 10.51
N ASP A 119 -11.73 -3.21 10.49
CA ASP A 119 -12.52 -3.51 11.69
C ASP A 119 -11.98 -4.76 12.40
N ILE A 120 -11.73 -5.83 11.66
CA ILE A 120 -11.16 -7.08 12.20
C ILE A 120 -9.72 -6.88 12.72
N VAL A 121 -8.90 -6.10 12.04
CA VAL A 121 -7.56 -5.71 12.52
C VAL A 121 -7.64 -5.01 13.87
N LEU A 122 -8.65 -4.16 14.08
CA LEU A 122 -8.86 -3.42 15.32
C LEU A 122 -9.57 -4.22 16.42
N SER A 123 -10.17 -5.36 16.10
CA SER A 123 -10.97 -6.17 17.05
C SER A 123 -10.15 -6.96 18.07
N GLY A 124 -8.81 -6.88 18.02
CA GLY A 124 -7.94 -7.49 19.02
C GLY A 124 -7.45 -8.91 18.68
N TYR A 125 -7.71 -9.43 17.48
CA TYR A 125 -7.18 -10.74 17.03
C TYR A 125 -5.66 -10.76 16.79
N GLY A 126 -5.00 -9.60 16.86
CA GLY A 126 -3.55 -9.52 16.64
C GLY A 126 -3.14 -9.70 15.18
N ILE A 127 -4.02 -9.35 14.24
CA ILE A 127 -3.73 -9.36 12.79
C ILE A 127 -3.22 -7.98 12.38
N PRO A 128 -1.91 -7.79 12.09
CA PRO A 128 -1.42 -6.48 11.69
C PRO A 128 -1.86 -6.13 10.27
N ALA A 129 -2.34 -4.89 10.06
CA ALA A 129 -2.72 -4.38 8.74
C ALA A 129 -1.56 -4.41 7.74
N LEU A 130 -0.33 -4.15 8.20
CA LEU A 130 0.89 -4.18 7.39
C LEU A 130 1.21 -5.57 6.82
N ARG A 131 0.68 -6.64 7.42
CA ARG A 131 0.84 -8.02 6.94
C ARG A 131 -0.24 -8.42 5.93
N THR A 132 -0.76 -7.45 5.18
CA THR A 132 -1.58 -7.69 3.99
C THR A 132 -0.67 -7.97 2.80
N TYR A 133 -0.99 -8.98 2.00
CA TYR A 133 -0.27 -9.25 0.76
C TYR A 133 -0.37 -8.07 -0.20
N TYR A 134 0.73 -7.71 -0.84
CA TYR A 134 0.82 -6.63 -1.84
C TYR A 134 1.69 -7.01 -3.05
N GLY A 135 2.00 -8.30 -3.17
CA GLY A 135 2.71 -8.84 -4.34
C GLY A 135 1.83 -9.01 -5.56
N PRO A 136 2.38 -9.52 -6.67
CA PRO A 136 1.64 -9.69 -7.91
C PRO A 136 0.52 -10.72 -7.78
N ALA A 137 -0.62 -10.44 -8.40
CA ALA A 137 -1.68 -11.42 -8.57
C ALA A 137 -1.23 -12.56 -9.52
N SER A 138 -1.79 -13.75 -9.37
CA SER A 138 -1.42 -14.90 -10.19
C SER A 138 -2.63 -15.73 -10.63
N THR A 139 -2.44 -16.53 -11.69
CA THR A 139 -3.47 -17.49 -12.19
C THR A 139 -3.41 -18.85 -11.50
N GLY A 140 -2.35 -19.10 -10.73
CA GLY A 140 -2.10 -20.38 -10.06
C GLY A 140 -2.04 -20.25 -8.55
N THR A 141 -1.80 -21.39 -7.89
CA THR A 141 -1.48 -21.40 -6.46
C THR A 141 -0.03 -20.91 -6.25
N ASN A 142 0.17 -20.07 -5.26
CA ASN A 142 1.47 -19.55 -4.86
C ASN A 142 1.54 -19.46 -3.34
N VAL A 143 2.16 -20.45 -2.71
CA VAL A 143 2.23 -20.50 -1.24
C VAL A 143 3.06 -19.35 -0.70
N ILE A 144 2.45 -18.53 0.15
CA ILE A 144 3.09 -17.39 0.82
C ILE A 144 3.29 -17.73 2.29
N GLY A 145 4.43 -17.35 2.83
CA GLY A 145 4.82 -17.60 4.21
C GLY A 145 3.79 -17.15 5.25
N GLY A 146 3.88 -17.69 6.46
CA GLY A 146 2.97 -17.37 7.57
C GLY A 146 3.05 -15.95 8.09
N CYS A 147 4.00 -15.19 7.61
CA CYS A 147 4.22 -13.77 7.85
C CYS A 147 3.04 -12.94 7.35
N THR A 148 2.61 -13.16 6.11
CA THR A 148 1.44 -12.52 5.52
C THR A 148 0.16 -13.07 6.13
N LYS A 149 -0.66 -12.20 6.70
CA LYS A 149 -1.86 -12.56 7.47
C LYS A 149 -3.17 -12.30 6.72
N ILE A 150 -3.19 -11.35 5.79
CA ILE A 150 -4.34 -11.05 4.93
C ILE A 150 -3.94 -11.41 3.51
N LYS A 151 -4.47 -12.53 2.99
CA LYS A 151 -4.04 -13.13 1.73
C LYS A 151 -5.14 -13.95 1.07
N GLY A 152 -4.95 -14.34 -0.18
CA GLY A 152 -5.92 -15.13 -0.96
C GLY A 152 -5.91 -16.61 -0.62
N HIS A 153 -6.98 -17.31 -0.98
CA HIS A 153 -7.08 -18.77 -0.86
C HIS A 153 -5.89 -19.47 -1.55
N GLN A 154 -5.52 -19.03 -2.73
CA GLN A 154 -4.38 -19.55 -3.52
C GLN A 154 -3.02 -19.47 -2.81
N HIS A 155 -2.92 -18.71 -1.72
CA HIS A 155 -1.66 -18.46 -0.99
C HIS A 155 -1.42 -19.42 0.19
N TYR A 156 -2.33 -20.35 0.42
CA TYR A 156 -2.16 -21.35 1.48
C TYR A 156 -1.58 -22.66 0.94
N PRO A 157 -0.91 -23.47 1.77
CA PRO A 157 -0.37 -24.76 1.35
C PRO A 157 -1.50 -25.75 1.04
N ASN A 158 -1.21 -26.73 0.17
CA ASN A 158 -2.10 -27.84 -0.18
C ASN A 158 -3.47 -27.40 -0.76
N GLN A 159 -3.52 -26.21 -1.41
CA GLN A 159 -4.73 -25.75 -2.08
C GLN A 159 -4.71 -26.07 -3.57
N THR A 160 -5.90 -26.27 -4.12
CA THR A 160 -6.12 -26.39 -5.56
C THR A 160 -6.90 -25.21 -6.14
N HIS A 161 -7.45 -24.37 -5.26
CA HIS A 161 -8.19 -23.16 -5.61
C HIS A 161 -7.23 -22.02 -5.92
N THR A 162 -7.55 -21.24 -6.95
CA THR A 162 -6.71 -20.16 -7.48
C THR A 162 -7.27 -18.77 -7.22
N ASP A 163 -8.35 -18.67 -6.46
CA ASP A 163 -9.00 -17.41 -6.09
C ASP A 163 -8.16 -16.65 -5.01
N PRO A 164 -8.23 -15.32 -5.00
CA PRO A 164 -9.07 -14.43 -5.80
C PRO A 164 -8.58 -14.21 -7.25
N GLY A 165 -7.46 -14.82 -7.67
CA GLY A 165 -7.00 -14.89 -9.05
C GLY A 165 -6.24 -13.66 -9.54
N ILE A 166 -5.96 -13.66 -10.85
CA ILE A 166 -5.08 -12.70 -11.53
C ILE A 166 -5.64 -11.27 -11.58
N ASN A 167 -6.96 -11.12 -11.47
CA ASN A 167 -7.64 -9.83 -11.59
C ASN A 167 -7.84 -9.12 -10.23
N TRP A 168 -7.43 -9.75 -9.11
CA TRP A 168 -7.47 -9.10 -7.81
C TRP A 168 -6.28 -8.14 -7.66
N ASP A 169 -6.57 -6.87 -7.41
CA ASP A 169 -5.57 -5.82 -7.21
C ASP A 169 -5.11 -5.77 -5.74
N TRP A 170 -4.05 -6.53 -5.43
CA TRP A 170 -3.48 -6.60 -4.09
C TRP A 170 -2.87 -5.29 -3.63
N GLU A 171 -2.27 -4.50 -4.54
CA GLU A 171 -1.69 -3.20 -4.20
C GLU A 171 -2.77 -2.22 -3.76
N LYS A 172 -3.86 -2.15 -4.52
CA LYS A 172 -5.04 -1.35 -4.16
C LYS A 172 -5.63 -1.79 -2.82
N TYR A 173 -5.77 -3.12 -2.61
CA TYR A 173 -6.33 -3.66 -1.39
C TYR A 173 -5.45 -3.35 -0.17
N TYR A 174 -4.12 -3.51 -0.29
CA TYR A 174 -3.15 -3.12 0.73
C TYR A 174 -3.28 -1.64 1.10
N ARG A 175 -3.35 -0.74 0.10
CA ARG A 175 -3.50 0.71 0.33
C ARG A 175 -4.81 1.05 1.02
N LEU A 176 -5.91 0.40 0.67
CA LEU A 176 -7.21 0.64 1.29
C LEU A 176 -7.22 0.19 2.76
N ILE A 177 -6.60 -0.94 3.11
CA ILE A 177 -6.47 -1.39 4.50
C ILE A 177 -5.55 -0.46 5.28
N ASN A 178 -4.45 -0.01 4.69
CA ASN A 178 -3.44 0.86 5.29
C ASN A 178 -3.60 2.31 4.83
N ASN A 179 -4.81 2.88 4.89
CA ASN A 179 -5.19 4.12 4.22
C ASN A 179 -4.71 5.44 4.88
N ASN A 180 -4.10 5.37 6.06
CA ASN A 180 -3.62 6.56 6.80
C ASN A 180 -2.11 6.48 7.09
N PRO A 181 -1.23 6.50 6.06
CA PRO A 181 0.20 6.49 6.30
C PRO A 181 0.67 7.84 6.86
N THR A 182 1.57 7.80 7.82
CA THR A 182 2.27 9.01 8.27
C THR A 182 3.35 9.38 7.26
N ILE A 183 3.30 10.62 6.76
CA ILE A 183 4.29 11.17 5.83
C ILE A 183 5.25 12.10 6.58
N THR A 184 6.55 11.83 6.49
CA THR A 184 7.60 12.72 6.98
C THR A 184 8.02 13.67 5.86
N THR A 185 7.80 14.98 6.01
CA THR A 185 8.12 15.96 4.98
C THR A 185 9.52 16.56 5.21
N LEU A 186 10.33 16.58 4.14
CA LEU A 186 11.67 17.13 4.07
C LEU A 186 11.65 18.39 3.18
N THR A 187 11.88 19.56 3.79
CA THR A 187 11.74 20.86 3.13
C THR A 187 13.06 21.55 2.83
N SER A 188 14.20 21.00 3.28
CA SER A 188 15.52 21.53 2.96
C SER A 188 15.83 21.39 1.48
N ALA A 189 16.67 22.27 0.93
CA ALA A 189 17.04 22.21 -0.49
C ALA A 189 17.98 21.06 -0.83
N ALA A 190 18.69 20.51 0.14
CA ALA A 190 19.62 19.38 -0.01
C ALA A 190 19.81 18.68 1.33
N GLY A 191 20.33 17.44 1.30
CA GLY A 191 20.66 16.69 2.51
C GLY A 191 21.08 15.25 2.23
N ALA A 192 21.22 14.47 3.31
CA ALA A 192 21.40 13.04 3.28
C ALA A 192 20.16 12.33 3.85
N PHE A 193 19.79 11.21 3.27
CA PHE A 193 18.63 10.41 3.61
C PHE A 193 18.99 8.94 3.69
N TYR A 194 18.53 8.29 4.73
CA TYR A 194 18.78 6.88 5.03
C TYR A 194 17.44 6.19 5.32
N ASP A 195 17.46 4.87 5.32
CA ASP A 195 16.39 4.06 5.87
C ASP A 195 16.23 4.28 7.40
N THR A 196 15.31 3.55 8.01
CA THR A 196 14.99 3.69 9.44
C THR A 196 16.08 3.20 10.39
N GLY A 197 17.00 2.33 9.93
CA GLY A 197 18.20 1.92 10.65
C GLY A 197 19.32 2.96 10.60
N GLY A 198 19.23 3.94 9.70
CA GLY A 198 20.23 4.99 9.51
C GLY A 198 21.51 4.49 8.86
N ASN A 199 22.56 5.27 8.97
CA ASN A 199 23.84 4.92 8.37
C ASN A 199 24.60 3.90 9.22
N GLY A 200 24.29 2.60 9.09
CA GLY A 200 25.08 1.54 9.71
C GLY A 200 24.31 0.46 10.45
N SER A 201 22.98 0.51 10.44
CA SER A 201 22.12 -0.57 10.93
C SER A 201 21.09 -0.94 9.86
N ASN A 202 20.53 -2.14 9.95
CA ASN A 202 19.44 -2.56 9.07
C ASN A 202 18.14 -1.81 9.44
N TYR A 203 17.25 -1.64 8.45
CA TYR A 203 15.85 -1.27 8.72
C TYR A 203 15.16 -2.38 9.53
N SER A 204 13.94 -2.10 10.03
CA SER A 204 13.17 -3.06 10.83
C SER A 204 12.16 -3.82 9.98
N ASP A 205 11.68 -4.97 10.51
CA ASP A 205 10.52 -5.69 9.97
C ASP A 205 9.23 -4.87 10.14
N ASP A 206 8.19 -5.21 9.35
CA ASP A 206 6.84 -4.65 9.44
C ASP A 206 6.80 -3.11 9.32
N GLU A 207 7.60 -2.54 8.44
CA GLU A 207 7.59 -1.09 8.22
C GLU A 207 6.72 -0.68 7.04
N ARG A 208 6.05 0.42 7.20
CA ARG A 208 5.55 1.27 6.13
C ARG A 208 5.89 2.70 6.44
N LYS A 209 6.82 3.27 5.70
CA LYS A 209 7.35 4.63 5.91
C LYS A 209 7.24 5.44 4.63
N LEU A 210 6.83 6.69 4.78
CA LEU A 210 6.72 7.63 3.66
C LEU A 210 7.51 8.89 3.96
N TRP A 211 8.31 9.33 2.98
CA TRP A 211 9.08 10.57 3.04
C TRP A 211 8.78 11.41 1.81
N LEU A 212 8.33 12.63 2.05
CA LEU A 212 8.04 13.62 1.01
C LEU A 212 9.17 14.64 0.95
N PHE A 213 9.93 14.62 -0.12
CA PHE A 213 10.92 15.65 -0.44
C PHE A 213 10.21 16.76 -1.20
N GLN A 214 9.97 17.89 -0.53
CA GLN A 214 9.23 19.03 -1.10
C GLN A 214 9.80 20.35 -0.59
N PRO A 215 10.99 20.77 -1.06
CA PRO A 215 11.57 22.07 -0.74
C PRO A 215 10.66 23.20 -1.29
N THR A 216 10.55 24.27 -0.52
CA THR A 216 9.72 25.42 -0.92
C THR A 216 10.20 26.02 -2.25
N ASN A 217 9.27 26.19 -3.17
CA ASN A 217 9.51 26.68 -4.52
C ASN A 217 10.47 25.85 -5.39
N ALA A 218 10.76 24.62 -5.01
CA ALA A 218 11.54 23.73 -5.86
C ALA A 218 10.81 23.46 -7.18
N THR A 219 11.56 23.38 -8.27
CA THR A 219 11.08 22.97 -9.60
C THR A 219 11.48 21.55 -9.94
N SER A 220 12.48 20.99 -9.26
CA SER A 220 12.83 19.58 -9.31
C SER A 220 13.52 19.14 -8.03
N VAL A 221 13.44 17.83 -7.75
CA VAL A 221 14.18 17.15 -6.68
C VAL A 221 14.95 16.01 -7.29
N THR A 222 16.22 15.84 -6.92
CA THR A 222 17.07 14.74 -7.36
C THR A 222 17.53 13.91 -6.18
N LEU A 223 17.28 12.61 -6.22
CA LEU A 223 17.78 11.60 -5.28
C LEU A 223 18.94 10.86 -5.94
N ASN A 224 20.12 10.83 -5.32
CA ASN A 224 21.28 10.07 -5.78
C ASN A 224 21.58 8.96 -4.77
N PHE A 225 21.26 7.72 -5.12
CA PHE A 225 21.47 6.55 -4.27
C PHE A 225 22.94 6.13 -4.33
N THR A 226 23.62 6.23 -3.19
CA THR A 226 25.04 5.81 -3.03
C THR A 226 25.15 4.36 -2.56
N SER A 227 24.13 3.84 -1.91
CA SER A 227 23.96 2.41 -1.58
C SER A 227 22.49 2.03 -1.60
N PHE A 228 22.20 0.74 -1.86
CA PHE A 228 20.87 0.18 -1.79
C PHE A 228 20.93 -1.33 -1.55
N SER A 229 20.22 -1.83 -0.53
CA SER A 229 20.06 -3.24 -0.22
C SER A 229 18.81 -3.49 0.57
N THR A 230 17.85 -4.21 0.00
CA THR A 230 16.63 -4.67 0.68
C THR A 230 16.47 -6.18 0.48
N GLU A 231 15.56 -6.84 1.20
CA GLU A 231 15.23 -8.23 0.91
C GLU A 231 14.58 -8.34 -0.47
N LEU A 232 15.16 -9.17 -1.33
CA LEU A 232 14.73 -9.32 -2.72
C LEU A 232 13.31 -9.92 -2.80
N ASN A 233 12.40 -9.24 -3.50
CA ASN A 233 11.00 -9.62 -3.74
C ASN A 233 10.07 -9.62 -2.52
N TYR A 234 10.53 -9.12 -1.38
CA TYR A 234 9.70 -8.98 -0.18
C TYR A 234 9.64 -7.53 0.30
N ASP A 235 10.81 -6.87 0.37
CA ASP A 235 10.90 -5.49 0.81
C ASP A 235 11.10 -4.55 -0.38
N TYR A 236 10.31 -3.49 -0.45
CA TYR A 236 10.26 -2.62 -1.61
C TYR A 236 10.36 -1.13 -1.26
N LEU A 237 11.14 -0.42 -2.08
CA LEU A 237 11.16 1.03 -2.13
C LEU A 237 10.41 1.49 -3.38
N PHE A 238 9.33 2.25 -3.20
CA PHE A 238 8.55 2.89 -4.26
C PHE A 238 8.90 4.36 -4.33
N ILE A 239 9.08 4.89 -5.52
CA ILE A 239 9.40 6.31 -5.74
C ILE A 239 8.38 6.89 -6.72
N TYR A 240 7.72 7.98 -6.30
CA TYR A 240 6.65 8.63 -7.04
C TYR A 240 7.06 10.05 -7.46
N ASP A 241 6.71 10.44 -8.68
CA ASP A 241 6.92 11.78 -9.23
C ASP A 241 5.81 12.73 -8.77
N GLY A 242 5.90 13.20 -7.55
CA GLY A 242 4.90 14.06 -6.95
C GLY A 242 4.82 13.94 -5.43
N ASN A 243 3.73 14.41 -4.85
CA ASN A 243 3.56 14.53 -3.40
C ASN A 243 2.58 13.51 -2.78
N SER A 244 2.12 12.54 -3.53
CA SER A 244 1.21 11.51 -3.06
C SER A 244 1.54 10.13 -3.65
N ILE A 245 1.02 9.06 -3.05
CA ILE A 245 1.12 7.69 -3.57
C ILE A 245 0.30 7.46 -4.84
N ASP A 246 -0.57 8.41 -5.21
CA ASP A 246 -1.35 8.39 -6.45
C ASP A 246 -0.65 9.14 -7.60
N ALA A 247 0.52 9.77 -7.31
CA ALA A 247 1.37 10.37 -8.32
C ALA A 247 1.99 9.28 -9.22
N PRO A 248 2.47 9.63 -10.43
CA PRO A 248 3.12 8.67 -11.30
C PRO A 248 4.27 7.93 -10.61
N LEU A 249 4.25 6.60 -10.66
CA LEU A 249 5.32 5.76 -10.13
C LEU A 249 6.55 5.87 -11.05
N ILE A 250 7.67 6.36 -10.52
CA ILE A 250 8.96 6.38 -11.21
C ILE A 250 9.56 4.97 -11.23
N GLY A 251 9.50 4.28 -10.09
CA GLY A 251 10.02 2.92 -9.99
C GLY A 251 9.73 2.24 -8.66
N GLN A 252 9.86 0.91 -8.69
CA GLN A 252 9.77 0.00 -7.56
C GLN A 252 11.06 -0.80 -7.50
N TYR A 253 11.73 -0.78 -6.36
CA TYR A 253 13.07 -1.34 -6.19
C TYR A 253 13.10 -2.34 -5.03
N SER A 254 13.82 -3.45 -5.24
CA SER A 254 13.99 -4.53 -4.26
C SER A 254 15.33 -5.23 -4.49
N GLY A 255 15.89 -5.84 -3.48
CA GLY A 255 17.19 -6.52 -3.54
C GLY A 255 18.36 -5.54 -3.51
N SER A 256 19.40 -5.78 -4.33
CA SER A 256 20.65 -5.00 -4.35
C SER A 256 20.82 -4.12 -5.59
N THR A 257 19.82 -4.07 -6.47
CA THR A 257 19.88 -3.22 -7.66
C THR A 257 19.54 -1.79 -7.28
N SER A 258 20.55 -0.90 -7.24
CA SER A 258 20.37 0.50 -6.87
C SER A 258 19.44 1.24 -7.84
N PRO A 259 18.55 2.10 -7.35
CA PRO A 259 17.79 3.03 -8.19
C PRO A 259 18.66 4.01 -8.99
N GLY A 260 19.92 4.24 -8.56
CA GLY A 260 20.82 5.20 -9.18
C GLY A 260 20.44 6.65 -8.90
N THR A 261 20.43 7.49 -9.93
CA THR A 261 20.00 8.90 -9.81
C THR A 261 18.60 9.06 -10.36
N ILE A 262 17.68 9.58 -9.54
CA ILE A 262 16.29 9.83 -9.89
C ILE A 262 15.99 11.32 -9.73
N THR A 263 15.36 11.92 -10.75
CA THR A 263 14.95 13.33 -10.73
C THR A 263 13.46 13.45 -11.04
N SER A 264 12.75 14.23 -10.25
CA SER A 264 11.32 14.53 -10.48
C SER A 264 11.12 15.49 -11.64
N THR A 265 9.95 15.43 -12.26
CA THR A 265 9.51 16.41 -13.26
C THR A 265 8.96 17.70 -12.62
N GLY A 266 8.65 17.66 -11.33
CA GLY A 266 8.14 18.78 -10.53
C GLY A 266 8.91 18.97 -9.23
N GLY A 267 8.46 19.88 -8.38
CA GLY A 267 9.13 20.26 -7.11
C GLY A 267 8.99 19.25 -5.96
N ALA A 268 8.57 18.00 -6.21
CA ALA A 268 8.38 17.01 -5.17
C ALA A 268 8.69 15.58 -5.62
N ILE A 269 9.21 14.76 -4.69
CA ILE A 269 9.32 13.30 -4.78
C ILE A 269 8.74 12.70 -3.50
N LEU A 270 7.87 11.70 -3.63
CA LEU A 270 7.47 10.85 -2.52
C LEU A 270 8.20 9.51 -2.61
N VAL A 271 8.76 9.09 -1.50
CA VAL A 271 9.39 7.77 -1.31
C VAL A 271 8.57 6.98 -0.31
N GLU A 272 8.14 5.78 -0.65
CA GLU A 272 7.47 4.83 0.24
C GLU A 272 8.32 3.58 0.39
N PHE A 273 8.58 3.17 1.63
CA PHE A 273 9.24 1.91 1.95
C PHE A 273 8.26 0.98 2.65
N ARG A 274 8.29 -0.29 2.26
CA ARG A 274 7.56 -1.38 2.90
C ARG A 274 8.51 -2.54 3.13
N SER A 275 8.58 -3.03 4.36
CA SER A 275 9.21 -4.29 4.71
C SER A 275 8.19 -5.30 5.20
N ASP A 276 8.43 -6.56 4.96
CA ASP A 276 7.64 -7.64 5.52
C ASP A 276 8.11 -8.00 6.95
N CYS A 277 7.82 -9.19 7.47
CA CYS A 277 8.11 -9.55 8.84
C CYS A 277 9.33 -10.46 9.00
N GLY A 278 10.27 -10.41 8.09
CA GLY A 278 11.50 -11.19 8.18
C GLY A 278 12.61 -10.69 7.25
N THR A 279 13.84 -10.99 7.59
CA THR A 279 15.04 -10.70 6.78
C THR A 279 15.26 -9.23 6.47
N THR A 280 15.80 -8.49 7.41
CA THR A 280 16.19 -7.09 7.21
C THR A 280 17.56 -6.98 6.52
N ALA A 281 17.79 -5.91 5.76
CA ALA A 281 19.05 -5.61 5.10
C ALA A 281 19.54 -4.19 5.43
N ALA A 282 20.70 -3.81 4.87
CA ALA A 282 21.37 -2.54 5.18
C ALA A 282 20.65 -1.28 4.67
N GLY A 283 19.54 -1.43 3.95
CA GLY A 283 18.73 -0.32 3.46
C GLY A 283 19.45 0.53 2.41
N TRP A 284 19.40 1.85 2.55
CA TRP A 284 19.95 2.76 1.56
C TRP A 284 20.61 3.99 2.18
N ALA A 285 21.53 4.58 1.39
CA ALA A 285 22.05 5.91 1.60
C ALA A 285 21.81 6.76 0.34
N VAL A 286 21.25 7.94 0.51
CA VAL A 286 20.90 8.87 -0.57
C VAL A 286 21.43 10.25 -0.25
N ASN A 287 22.07 10.90 -1.22
CA ASN A 287 22.23 12.34 -1.20
C ASN A 287 21.15 12.95 -2.08
N TRP A 288 20.45 13.96 -1.60
CA TRP A 288 19.41 14.62 -2.36
C TRP A 288 19.67 16.12 -2.50
N THR A 289 19.23 16.66 -3.62
CA THR A 289 19.31 18.07 -3.97
C THR A 289 18.03 18.53 -4.63
N SER A 290 17.79 19.82 -4.69
CA SER A 290 16.66 20.42 -5.41
C SER A 290 17.10 21.64 -6.20
N ILE A 291 16.38 21.94 -7.29
CA ILE A 291 16.50 23.21 -8.00
C ILE A 291 15.39 24.13 -7.48
N VAL A 292 15.82 25.22 -6.84
CA VAL A 292 14.94 26.31 -6.41
C VAL A 292 15.31 27.54 -7.25
N PRO A 293 14.42 28.05 -8.10
CA PRO A 293 14.67 29.24 -8.90
C PRO A 293 15.01 30.44 -8.02
N ASN A 294 16.04 31.17 -8.38
CA ASN A 294 16.32 32.45 -7.71
C ASN A 294 15.25 33.49 -8.14
N THR A 295 14.37 33.85 -7.22
CA THR A 295 13.33 34.86 -7.43
C THR A 295 13.75 36.26 -7.01
N VAL A 296 14.99 36.41 -6.51
CA VAL A 296 15.52 37.73 -6.14
C VAL A 296 15.93 38.44 -7.41
N PRO A 297 15.33 39.56 -7.77
CA PRO A 297 15.78 40.36 -8.91
C PRO A 297 17.25 40.75 -8.73
N PRO A 298 18.06 40.77 -9.80
CA PRO A 298 19.42 41.26 -9.71
C PRO A 298 19.43 42.71 -9.19
N THR A 299 20.17 42.94 -8.11
CA THR A 299 20.34 44.32 -7.62
C THR A 299 21.47 44.97 -8.42
N THR A 300 21.08 45.94 -9.25
CA THR A 300 22.05 46.79 -9.95
C THR A 300 22.41 47.98 -9.04
N SER A 301 23.64 48.04 -8.58
CA SER A 301 24.15 49.24 -7.93
C SER A 301 24.95 50.05 -8.95
N ILE A 302 24.47 51.26 -9.28
CA ILE A 302 25.25 52.21 -10.07
C ILE A 302 26.06 53.02 -9.09
N ALA A 303 27.36 52.75 -9.01
CA ALA A 303 28.27 53.62 -8.25
C ALA A 303 28.59 54.87 -9.05
N ASN A 304 28.42 56.04 -8.42
CA ASN A 304 28.75 57.38 -8.95
C ASN A 304 27.81 57.95 -10.03
N LEU A 305 26.55 58.15 -9.66
CA LEU A 305 25.58 58.92 -10.49
C LEU A 305 25.96 60.39 -10.70
N ASN A 306 26.97 60.93 -10.04
CA ASN A 306 27.35 62.36 -10.04
C ASN A 306 28.64 62.69 -10.79
N ASP A 307 29.31 61.72 -11.42
CA ASP A 307 30.55 61.96 -12.10
C ASP A 307 30.38 61.87 -13.62
N TRP A 308 29.95 62.98 -14.27
CA TRP A 308 29.82 63.08 -15.69
C TRP A 308 31.22 63.15 -16.32
N LYS A 309 31.82 61.96 -16.59
CA LYS A 309 33.02 61.85 -17.38
C LYS A 309 32.76 61.23 -18.72
N THR A 310 33.44 61.74 -19.76
CA THR A 310 33.32 61.29 -21.14
C THR A 310 34.09 59.97 -21.44
N ALA A 311 34.27 59.07 -20.43
CA ALA A 311 34.93 57.78 -20.58
C ALA A 311 34.02 56.64 -20.19
N ASP A 312 34.23 55.48 -20.76
CA ASP A 312 33.41 54.26 -20.66
C ASP A 312 32.94 53.91 -19.24
N TRP A 313 31.64 53.64 -19.11
CA TRP A 313 30.99 53.21 -17.87
C TRP A 313 31.23 51.71 -17.64
N ASN A 314 31.90 51.31 -16.57
CA ASN A 314 31.89 49.95 -16.09
C ASN A 314 30.63 49.73 -15.23
N VAL A 315 29.64 49.03 -15.75
CA VAL A 315 28.49 48.55 -15.02
C VAL A 315 28.83 47.15 -14.56
N SER A 316 28.96 46.95 -13.24
CA SER A 316 29.10 45.60 -12.68
C SER A 316 27.70 45.08 -12.26
N PHE A 317 27.30 43.96 -12.80
CA PHE A 317 26.12 43.23 -12.38
C PHE A 317 26.56 42.17 -11.37
N THR A 318 25.98 42.18 -10.18
CA THR A 318 26.08 41.05 -9.25
C THR A 318 24.84 40.19 -9.45
N ASP A 319 25.02 39.03 -10.03
CA ASP A 319 24.01 38.00 -10.09
C ASP A 319 23.97 37.25 -8.76
N ASN A 320 22.83 37.23 -8.08
CA ASN A 320 22.60 36.45 -6.88
C ASN A 320 22.20 35.00 -7.18
N ALA A 321 22.29 34.58 -8.43
CA ALA A 321 22.08 33.19 -8.81
C ALA A 321 23.20 32.28 -8.29
N VAL A 322 22.83 31.19 -7.65
CA VAL A 322 23.77 30.19 -7.09
C VAL A 322 24.47 29.36 -8.17
N THR A 323 24.08 29.52 -9.44
CA THR A 323 24.75 28.91 -10.60
C THR A 323 25.34 29.99 -11.49
N ALA A 324 26.66 29.99 -11.63
CA ALA A 324 27.32 30.81 -12.61
C ALA A 324 26.82 30.43 -14.03
N VAL A 325 26.01 31.27 -14.65
CA VAL A 325 25.77 31.21 -16.08
C VAL A 325 26.96 31.88 -16.73
N SER A 326 27.83 31.09 -17.38
CA SER A 326 28.85 31.67 -18.23
C SER A 326 28.18 32.13 -19.52
N GLU A 327 27.88 33.40 -19.61
CA GLU A 327 27.59 33.99 -20.91
C GLU A 327 28.89 34.20 -21.71
N LYS A 328 28.84 33.71 -22.94
CA LYS A 328 29.86 34.07 -23.96
C LYS A 328 29.47 35.38 -24.61
#